data_7b1573ceec6e9cac01c11bf689f10230
#
_entry.id   7b1573ceec6e9cac01c11bf689f10230
#
_cell.length_a   1.000
_cell.length_b   1.000
_cell.length_c   1.000
_cell.angle_alpha   90.00
_cell.angle_beta   90.00
_cell.angle_gamma   90.00
#
_symmetry.space_group_name_H-M   'P 1'
#
loop_
_entity.id
_entity.type
_entity.pdbx_description
1 polymer ?
#
loop_
_entity_poly.entity_id
_entity_poly.type
_entity_poly.pdbx_seq_one_letter_code
_entity_poly.pdbx_strand_id
1 'polypeptide(L)'
;MLQLYDTYTRSVREFQPLHPPEVGLYTCGPTVYDYAHIGNLRTYIFEDILRRVLEFNGYKVKHVMNITDVGHLTSDADTGEDKMEKGSRRTGKSAWEIAEFYTQTFQEDMCHLNILDPTLWCRATDHIAEQIEFIQSIEAKGYTYRTSDGIYFDTSKLPDYGYLARLDIEGLQAGQRIDMGEKRSVTDFALWKFSSPDERRQMEWDSPWGRGFPGWHIECSAMSAKYLGPFFDIHCGGEDHISVHHPNEIAQTQACYGTRLANFWMHGYFLQLDSAKMAKSAGGFLRVQTLVDRGYDPLAYRFFCLSAHYRAKLNFNWESLDGAATALNRLRLAAYEWGAPGTLDEGYMDKFAGQINDDLNMPRAVALTWDLVKSELPSATQKATLLEFDRILGLRLADWKPTEQVVPDEIMALVQQRQQARKEKRWKDADALRDQITAAGYEVKDTPQGAQVRRRVKAEG
;
A
#
# COMPACT_ATOMS: atom_id res chain seq x y z
N MET A 1 -16.75 -11.13 -15.64
CA MET A 1 -16.01 -9.99 -16.24
C MET A 1 -15.55 -9.09 -15.12
N LEU A 2 -14.32 -8.59 -15.20
CA LEU A 2 -13.73 -7.70 -14.19
C LEU A 2 -14.34 -6.29 -14.32
N GLN A 3 -14.89 -5.79 -13.24
CA GLN A 3 -15.41 -4.43 -13.10
C GLN A 3 -14.48 -3.64 -12.19
N LEU A 4 -14.08 -2.44 -12.57
CA LEU A 4 -13.21 -1.55 -11.77
C LEU A 4 -13.80 -0.14 -11.72
N TYR A 5 -13.69 0.50 -10.57
CA TYR A 5 -14.04 1.91 -10.44
C TYR A 5 -12.93 2.78 -11.02
N ASP A 6 -13.32 3.65 -11.94
CA ASP A 6 -12.42 4.65 -12.51
C ASP A 6 -12.73 6.03 -11.93
N THR A 7 -11.77 6.60 -11.22
CA THR A 7 -11.92 7.93 -10.61
C THR A 7 -12.11 9.03 -11.66
N TYR A 8 -11.54 8.85 -12.86
CA TYR A 8 -11.70 9.84 -13.93
C TYR A 8 -13.15 9.95 -14.41
N THR A 9 -13.79 8.81 -14.68
CA THR A 9 -15.21 8.75 -15.07
C THR A 9 -16.17 8.72 -13.89
N ARG A 10 -15.67 8.42 -12.66
CA ARG A 10 -16.45 8.25 -11.41
C ARG A 10 -17.52 7.19 -11.50
N SER A 11 -17.20 6.12 -12.22
CA SER A 11 -18.10 5.00 -12.42
C SER A 11 -17.35 3.68 -12.37
N VAL A 12 -18.06 2.63 -11.95
CA VAL A 12 -17.61 1.25 -12.15
C VAL A 12 -17.87 0.90 -13.60
N ARG A 13 -16.86 0.41 -14.28
CA ARG A 13 -16.96 -0.01 -15.68
C ARG A 13 -16.17 -1.28 -15.93
N GLU A 14 -16.54 -2.00 -16.97
CA GLU A 14 -15.83 -3.20 -17.39
C GLU A 14 -14.40 -2.88 -17.76
N PHE A 15 -13.46 -3.65 -17.21
CA PHE A 15 -12.06 -3.55 -17.56
C PHE A 15 -11.76 -4.39 -18.81
N GLN A 16 -11.23 -3.73 -19.80
CA GLN A 16 -10.69 -4.35 -21.00
C GLN A 16 -9.31 -3.74 -21.27
N PRO A 17 -8.25 -4.57 -21.33
CA PRO A 17 -6.92 -4.05 -21.60
C PRO A 17 -6.80 -3.48 -23.00
N LEU A 18 -5.96 -2.46 -23.16
CA LEU A 18 -5.68 -1.83 -24.46
C LEU A 18 -5.04 -2.82 -25.45
N HIS A 19 -4.22 -3.74 -24.93
CA HIS A 19 -3.48 -4.73 -25.70
C HIS A 19 -3.58 -6.14 -25.10
N PRO A 20 -4.75 -6.82 -25.18
CA PRO A 20 -4.92 -8.13 -24.57
C PRO A 20 -3.86 -9.16 -25.04
N PRO A 21 -3.33 -10.00 -24.18
CA PRO A 21 -3.61 -10.15 -22.75
C PRO A 21 -2.74 -9.25 -21.83
N GLU A 22 -1.96 -8.33 -22.39
CA GLU A 22 -1.02 -7.48 -21.64
C GLU A 22 -1.75 -6.31 -21.00
N VAL A 23 -1.37 -5.97 -19.75
CA VAL A 23 -1.88 -4.85 -18.98
C VAL A 23 -0.72 -4.01 -18.47
N GLY A 24 -0.68 -2.74 -18.85
CA GLY A 24 0.22 -1.74 -18.29
C GLY A 24 -0.34 -1.18 -16.97
N LEU A 25 0.34 -1.42 -15.87
CA LEU A 25 0.00 -0.90 -14.55
C LEU A 25 1.13 0.00 -14.05
N TYR A 26 0.84 1.27 -13.78
CA TYR A 26 1.74 2.17 -13.08
C TYR A 26 1.19 2.50 -11.71
N THR A 27 2.03 2.42 -10.68
CA THR A 27 1.68 2.80 -9.32
C THR A 27 2.68 3.81 -8.79
N CYS A 28 2.16 4.89 -8.19
CA CYS A 28 3.02 5.89 -7.56
C CYS A 28 3.71 5.28 -6.34
N GLY A 29 5.03 5.19 -6.41
CA GLY A 29 5.87 4.68 -5.33
C GLY A 29 6.19 5.72 -4.24
N PRO A 30 7.05 5.38 -3.28
CA PRO A 30 7.35 6.25 -2.15
C PRO A 30 8.28 7.39 -2.52
N THR A 31 8.15 8.50 -1.78
CA THR A 31 9.22 9.50 -1.67
C THR A 31 10.13 9.10 -0.52
N VAL A 32 11.38 8.73 -0.83
CA VAL A 32 12.28 8.02 0.07
C VAL A 32 13.16 8.96 0.91
N TYR A 33 12.55 9.87 1.66
CA TYR A 33 13.22 10.76 2.61
C TYR A 33 12.96 10.37 4.08
N ASP A 34 11.96 9.53 4.32
CA ASP A 34 11.58 9.02 5.65
C ASP A 34 10.89 7.63 5.49
N TYR A 35 10.63 6.97 6.62
CA TYR A 35 9.95 5.67 6.63
C TYR A 35 8.53 5.77 6.10
N ALA A 36 8.11 4.75 5.38
CA ALA A 36 6.69 4.56 5.09
C ALA A 36 5.92 4.23 6.39
N HIS A 37 4.77 4.86 6.56
CA HIS A 37 3.87 4.50 7.66
C HIS A 37 2.78 3.55 7.18
N ILE A 38 2.11 2.86 8.12
CA ILE A 38 1.08 1.87 7.78
C ILE A 38 -0.06 2.47 6.92
N GLY A 39 -0.34 3.75 7.06
CA GLY A 39 -1.34 4.44 6.23
C GLY A 39 -0.97 4.45 4.74
N ASN A 40 0.30 4.72 4.39
CA ASN A 40 0.78 4.62 3.00
C ASN A 40 0.73 3.16 2.52
N LEU A 41 1.18 2.22 3.37
CA LEU A 41 1.27 0.81 3.02
C LEU A 41 -0.09 0.17 2.71
N ARG A 42 -1.19 0.74 3.19
CA ARG A 42 -2.55 0.34 2.79
C ARG A 42 -2.79 0.54 1.29
N THR A 43 -2.29 1.61 0.71
CA THR A 43 -2.39 1.86 -0.74
C THR A 43 -1.64 0.79 -1.53
N TYR A 44 -0.43 0.43 -1.13
CA TYR A 44 0.35 -0.62 -1.79
C TYR A 44 -0.27 -2.01 -1.63
N ILE A 45 -0.97 -2.29 -0.51
CA ILE A 45 -1.77 -3.52 -0.36
C ILE A 45 -2.93 -3.55 -1.37
N PHE A 46 -3.62 -2.43 -1.58
CA PHE A 46 -4.66 -2.32 -2.60
C PHE A 46 -4.11 -2.56 -4.01
N GLU A 47 -2.99 -1.95 -4.35
CA GLU A 47 -2.32 -2.10 -5.65
C GLU A 47 -1.86 -3.55 -5.91
N ASP A 48 -1.37 -4.23 -4.87
CA ASP A 48 -1.03 -5.64 -4.91
C ASP A 48 -2.27 -6.53 -5.15
N ILE A 49 -3.38 -6.23 -4.47
CA ILE A 49 -4.66 -6.94 -4.71
C ILE A 49 -5.12 -6.75 -6.15
N LEU A 50 -5.08 -5.52 -6.67
CA LEU A 50 -5.43 -5.24 -8.05
C LEU A 50 -4.57 -6.08 -9.01
N ARG A 51 -3.27 -6.08 -8.84
CA ARG A 51 -2.35 -6.88 -9.66
C ARG A 51 -2.68 -8.37 -9.59
N ARG A 52 -2.89 -8.93 -8.39
CA ARG A 52 -3.25 -10.35 -8.22
C ARG A 52 -4.57 -10.68 -8.88
N VAL A 53 -5.56 -9.79 -8.81
CA VAL A 53 -6.87 -9.98 -9.48
C VAL A 53 -6.72 -9.91 -11.00
N LEU A 54 -5.90 -9.02 -11.54
CA LEU A 54 -5.58 -8.99 -12.97
C LEU A 54 -4.93 -10.31 -13.42
N GLU A 55 -3.91 -10.77 -12.70
CA GLU A 55 -3.23 -12.04 -13.00
C GLU A 55 -4.16 -13.25 -12.85
N PHE A 56 -5.05 -13.25 -11.85
CA PHE A 56 -6.09 -14.28 -11.66
C PHE A 56 -7.05 -14.36 -12.85
N ASN A 57 -7.39 -13.23 -13.47
CA ASN A 57 -8.19 -13.16 -14.68
C ASN A 57 -7.40 -13.50 -15.97
N GLY A 58 -6.16 -13.95 -15.86
CA GLY A 58 -5.33 -14.39 -16.97
C GLY A 58 -4.59 -13.29 -17.71
N TYR A 59 -4.58 -12.06 -17.19
CA TYR A 59 -3.81 -10.96 -17.78
C TYR A 59 -2.32 -11.05 -17.42
N LYS A 60 -1.47 -10.56 -18.33
CA LYS A 60 -0.03 -10.41 -18.13
C LYS A 60 0.26 -8.98 -17.71
N VAL A 61 0.52 -8.77 -16.44
CA VAL A 61 0.70 -7.42 -15.88
C VAL A 61 2.15 -6.98 -15.98
N LYS A 62 2.40 -5.89 -16.72
CA LYS A 62 3.64 -5.12 -16.65
C LYS A 62 3.47 -4.02 -15.62
N HIS A 63 3.86 -4.32 -14.38
CA HIS A 63 3.75 -3.40 -13.26
C HIS A 63 5.03 -2.56 -13.13
N VAL A 64 4.91 -1.26 -13.24
CA VAL A 64 5.98 -0.27 -13.05
C VAL A 64 5.68 0.54 -11.81
N MET A 65 6.65 0.65 -10.90
CA MET A 65 6.56 1.50 -9.70
C MET A 65 7.79 2.38 -9.60
N ASN A 66 7.59 3.67 -9.38
CA ASN A 66 8.70 4.59 -9.20
C ASN A 66 9.23 4.59 -7.77
N ILE A 67 10.45 5.07 -7.65
CA ILE A 67 11.06 5.55 -6.41
C ILE A 67 11.37 7.02 -6.62
N THR A 68 10.69 7.90 -5.88
CA THR A 68 10.98 9.32 -5.85
C THR A 68 12.17 9.55 -4.91
N ASP A 69 13.35 9.44 -5.47
CA ASP A 69 14.63 9.58 -4.78
C ASP A 69 15.31 10.93 -5.05
N VAL A 70 14.63 11.84 -5.70
CA VAL A 70 15.01 13.27 -5.80
C VAL A 70 14.54 14.01 -4.55
N GLY A 71 15.34 14.94 -4.08
CA GLY A 71 14.94 15.84 -2.99
C GLY A 71 13.88 16.84 -3.47
N HIS A 72 12.66 16.71 -2.96
CA HIS A 72 11.60 17.67 -3.21
C HIS A 72 11.37 18.62 -2.05
N LEU A 73 10.77 19.78 -2.36
CA LEU A 73 10.42 20.77 -1.36
C LEU A 73 9.30 20.25 -0.44
N THR A 74 9.21 20.78 0.76
CA THR A 74 8.28 20.29 1.78
C THR A 74 6.82 20.56 1.48
N SER A 75 6.53 21.56 0.65
CA SER A 75 5.16 21.95 0.27
C SER A 75 4.82 21.47 -1.14
N ASP A 76 3.60 20.98 -1.32
CA ASP A 76 3.03 20.66 -2.64
C ASP A 76 2.84 21.92 -3.52
N ALA A 77 3.00 23.12 -2.93
CA ALA A 77 3.01 24.41 -3.63
C ALA A 77 4.39 24.81 -4.17
N ASP A 78 5.34 23.88 -4.27
CA ASP A 78 6.72 24.08 -4.75
C ASP A 78 7.55 25.05 -3.90
N THR A 79 7.28 25.12 -2.60
CA THR A 79 7.99 25.97 -1.62
C THR A 79 8.48 25.17 -0.42
N GLY A 80 9.39 25.78 0.35
CA GLY A 80 9.91 25.19 1.59
C GLY A 80 11.30 24.60 1.44
N GLU A 81 11.74 23.87 2.45
CA GLU A 81 13.05 23.25 2.52
C GLU A 81 13.07 21.91 1.78
N ASP A 82 14.21 21.56 1.18
CA ASP A 82 14.41 20.23 0.59
C ASP A 82 14.40 19.13 1.67
N LYS A 83 13.54 18.13 1.46
CA LYS A 83 13.36 17.02 2.40
C LYS A 83 14.62 16.18 2.58
N MET A 84 15.39 15.93 1.49
CA MET A 84 16.63 15.16 1.54
C MET A 84 17.76 15.95 2.22
N GLU A 85 17.90 17.24 1.89
CA GLU A 85 18.90 18.11 2.52
C GLU A 85 18.66 18.27 4.03
N LYS A 86 17.38 18.36 4.43
CA LYS A 86 16.99 18.36 5.84
C LYS A 86 17.38 17.05 6.52
N GLY A 87 17.14 15.92 5.88
CA GLY A 87 17.57 14.61 6.35
C GLY A 87 19.09 14.50 6.48
N SER A 88 19.83 14.98 5.47
CA SER A 88 21.28 15.00 5.41
C SER A 88 21.88 15.77 6.59
N ARG A 89 21.39 16.98 6.85
CA ARG A 89 21.84 17.78 8.00
C ARG A 89 21.58 17.10 9.35
N ARG A 90 20.44 16.42 9.48
CA ARG A 90 20.05 15.71 10.72
C ARG A 90 20.89 14.47 10.99
N THR A 91 21.25 13.73 9.95
CA THR A 91 21.87 12.39 10.07
C THR A 91 23.36 12.37 9.78
N GLY A 92 23.90 13.40 9.13
CA GLY A 92 25.28 13.44 8.62
C GLY A 92 25.52 12.54 7.41
N LYS A 93 24.45 11.95 6.83
CA LYS A 93 24.50 11.13 5.60
C LYS A 93 24.26 12.02 4.38
N SER A 94 24.76 11.60 3.22
CA SER A 94 24.42 12.25 1.95
C SER A 94 22.95 12.01 1.58
N ALA A 95 22.40 12.86 0.72
CA ALA A 95 21.05 12.69 0.18
C ALA A 95 20.88 11.33 -0.52
N TRP A 96 21.91 10.86 -1.22
CA TRP A 96 21.95 9.55 -1.90
C TRP A 96 21.89 8.38 -0.92
N GLU A 97 22.67 8.44 0.18
CA GLU A 97 22.63 7.40 1.21
C GLU A 97 21.29 7.34 1.93
N ILE A 98 20.63 8.50 2.10
CA ILE A 98 19.28 8.58 2.69
C ILE A 98 18.28 7.94 1.75
N ALA A 99 18.29 8.29 0.46
CA ALA A 99 17.40 7.74 -0.53
C ALA A 99 17.55 6.20 -0.63
N GLU A 100 18.79 5.69 -0.67
CA GLU A 100 19.05 4.26 -0.71
C GLU A 100 18.55 3.55 0.54
N PHE A 101 18.83 4.08 1.72
CA PHE A 101 18.41 3.50 2.99
C PHE A 101 16.88 3.37 3.09
N TYR A 102 16.13 4.43 2.76
CA TYR A 102 14.67 4.37 2.85
C TYR A 102 14.04 3.57 1.71
N THR A 103 14.68 3.49 0.55
CA THR A 103 14.27 2.58 -0.53
C THR A 103 14.32 1.13 -0.07
N GLN A 104 15.44 0.70 0.52
CA GLN A 104 15.61 -0.66 1.03
C GLN A 104 14.60 -0.97 2.14
N THR A 105 14.43 -0.04 3.09
CA THR A 105 13.45 -0.20 4.17
C THR A 105 12.02 -0.34 3.64
N PHE A 106 11.65 0.43 2.63
CA PHE A 106 10.34 0.33 2.00
C PHE A 106 10.13 -1.03 1.31
N GLN A 107 11.13 -1.52 0.59
CA GLN A 107 11.08 -2.84 -0.05
C GLN A 107 10.98 -3.98 0.98
N GLU A 108 11.65 -3.86 2.12
CA GLU A 108 11.51 -4.78 3.25
C GLU A 108 10.09 -4.77 3.82
N ASP A 109 9.49 -3.59 4.01
CA ASP A 109 8.10 -3.45 4.46
C ASP A 109 7.12 -4.10 3.49
N MET A 110 7.31 -3.93 2.17
CA MET A 110 6.51 -4.62 1.14
C MET A 110 6.64 -6.14 1.23
N CYS A 111 7.85 -6.65 1.41
CA CYS A 111 8.10 -8.09 1.59
C CYS A 111 7.40 -8.64 2.83
N HIS A 112 7.48 -7.93 3.97
CA HIS A 112 6.79 -8.29 5.21
C HIS A 112 5.26 -8.36 5.04
N LEU A 113 4.70 -7.49 4.22
CA LEU A 113 3.27 -7.45 3.90
C LEU A 113 2.88 -8.39 2.74
N ASN A 114 3.81 -9.19 2.21
CA ASN A 114 3.62 -10.07 1.06
C ASN A 114 3.04 -9.34 -0.18
N ILE A 115 3.51 -8.11 -0.39
CA ILE A 115 3.25 -7.34 -1.61
C ILE A 115 4.22 -7.81 -2.68
N LEU A 116 3.74 -8.07 -3.89
CA LEU A 116 4.55 -8.55 -5.01
C LEU A 116 5.46 -7.43 -5.51
N ASP A 117 6.72 -7.74 -5.74
CA ASP A 117 7.63 -6.79 -6.38
C ASP A 117 7.08 -6.38 -7.76
N PRO A 118 7.15 -5.10 -8.14
CA PRO A 118 6.79 -4.68 -9.49
C PRO A 118 7.70 -5.37 -10.52
N THR A 119 7.23 -5.42 -11.77
CA THR A 119 8.06 -5.89 -12.89
C THR A 119 9.29 -5.02 -13.06
N LEU A 120 9.17 -3.74 -12.74
CA LEU A 120 10.24 -2.76 -12.84
C LEU A 120 10.11 -1.70 -11.73
N TRP A 121 11.19 -1.52 -10.97
CA TRP A 121 11.45 -0.34 -10.18
C TRP A 121 12.13 0.73 -11.03
N CYS A 122 11.63 1.97 -11.04
CA CYS A 122 12.28 3.07 -11.75
C CYS A 122 12.55 4.24 -10.80
N ARG A 123 13.81 4.65 -10.71
CA ARG A 123 14.25 5.77 -9.85
C ARG A 123 14.15 7.08 -10.63
N ALA A 124 13.66 8.12 -9.97
CA ALA A 124 13.56 9.44 -10.60
C ALA A 124 14.94 10.00 -10.97
N THR A 125 15.97 9.76 -10.15
CA THR A 125 17.35 10.19 -10.42
C THR A 125 17.98 9.51 -11.64
N ASP A 126 17.55 8.30 -11.99
CA ASP A 126 18.02 7.59 -13.20
C ASP A 126 17.33 8.08 -14.49
N HIS A 127 16.35 8.97 -14.37
CA HIS A 127 15.48 9.40 -15.47
C HIS A 127 15.45 10.92 -15.69
N ILE A 128 16.50 11.62 -15.25
CA ILE A 128 16.58 13.09 -15.38
C ILE A 128 16.57 13.53 -16.85
N ALA A 129 17.23 12.78 -17.74
CA ALA A 129 17.26 13.10 -19.17
C ALA A 129 15.85 13.02 -19.79
N GLU A 130 15.10 11.97 -19.49
CA GLU A 130 13.72 11.79 -19.98
C GLU A 130 12.77 12.85 -19.42
N GLN A 131 12.96 13.27 -18.18
CA GLN A 131 12.19 14.36 -17.58
C GLN A 131 12.47 15.69 -18.29
N ILE A 132 13.75 15.99 -18.60
CA ILE A 132 14.13 17.18 -19.35
C ILE A 132 13.52 17.14 -20.76
N GLU A 133 13.64 16.01 -21.48
CA GLU A 133 13.04 15.84 -22.82
C GLU A 133 11.52 16.04 -22.81
N PHE A 134 10.86 15.52 -21.77
CA PHE A 134 9.43 15.66 -21.61
C PHE A 134 9.05 17.14 -21.41
N ILE A 135 9.77 17.87 -20.55
CA ILE A 135 9.55 19.31 -20.32
C ILE A 135 9.79 20.12 -21.61
N GLN A 136 10.86 19.80 -22.37
CA GLN A 136 11.13 20.45 -23.66
C GLN A 136 9.98 20.24 -24.65
N SER A 137 9.36 19.04 -24.66
CA SER A 137 8.19 18.76 -25.50
C SER A 137 6.98 19.61 -25.10
N ILE A 138 6.74 19.78 -23.80
CA ILE A 138 5.68 20.64 -23.26
C ILE A 138 5.96 22.10 -23.63
N GLU A 139 7.21 22.55 -23.50
CA GLU A 139 7.66 23.91 -23.80
C GLU A 139 7.50 24.24 -25.30
N ALA A 140 7.94 23.33 -26.19
CA ALA A 140 7.81 23.49 -27.64
C ALA A 140 6.35 23.67 -28.09
N LYS A 141 5.39 23.17 -27.34
CA LYS A 141 3.95 23.31 -27.56
C LYS A 141 3.35 24.53 -26.85
N GLY A 142 4.18 25.29 -26.15
CA GLY A 142 3.83 26.60 -25.59
C GLY A 142 3.05 26.49 -24.26
N TYR A 143 3.11 25.40 -23.51
CA TYR A 143 2.42 25.22 -22.22
C TYR A 143 3.26 25.66 -21.03
N THR A 144 4.41 26.27 -21.23
CA THR A 144 5.30 26.69 -20.14
C THR A 144 5.53 28.21 -20.12
N TYR A 145 6.01 28.68 -18.99
CA TYR A 145 6.63 29.99 -18.83
C TYR A 145 7.76 29.93 -17.83
N ARG A 146 8.68 30.93 -17.93
CA ARG A 146 9.83 31.04 -17.02
C ARG A 146 9.53 32.04 -15.92
N THR A 147 9.96 31.74 -14.72
CA THR A 147 10.05 32.63 -13.55
C THR A 147 11.50 32.81 -13.13
N SER A 148 11.76 33.58 -12.09
CA SER A 148 13.12 33.72 -11.51
C SER A 148 13.60 32.41 -10.87
N ASP A 149 12.70 31.51 -10.45
CA ASP A 149 13.00 30.30 -9.67
C ASP A 149 12.72 28.99 -10.44
N GLY A 150 12.25 29.04 -11.70
CA GLY A 150 12.00 27.81 -12.46
C GLY A 150 11.27 27.95 -13.77
N ILE A 151 10.92 26.79 -14.33
CA ILE A 151 10.03 26.62 -15.47
C ILE A 151 8.72 26.05 -14.94
N TYR A 152 7.61 26.72 -15.23
CA TYR A 152 6.29 26.39 -14.74
C TYR A 152 5.34 26.00 -15.87
N PHE A 153 4.42 25.08 -15.54
CA PHE A 153 3.31 24.72 -16.40
C PHE A 153 2.20 25.78 -16.29
N ASP A 154 1.70 26.26 -17.42
CA ASP A 154 0.60 27.23 -17.55
C ASP A 154 -0.72 26.46 -17.66
N THR A 155 -1.39 26.23 -16.54
CA THR A 155 -2.63 25.47 -16.46
C THR A 155 -3.80 26.13 -17.15
N SER A 156 -3.74 27.45 -17.37
CA SER A 156 -4.78 28.21 -18.09
C SER A 156 -4.96 27.80 -19.55
N LYS A 157 -3.98 27.08 -20.10
CA LYS A 157 -3.98 26.57 -21.48
C LYS A 157 -4.70 25.25 -21.67
N LEU A 158 -5.09 24.61 -20.58
CA LEU A 158 -5.87 23.35 -20.57
C LEU A 158 -7.26 23.62 -19.98
N PRO A 159 -8.32 23.73 -20.81
CA PRO A 159 -9.67 24.04 -20.33
C PRO A 159 -10.26 23.03 -19.36
N ASP A 160 -9.80 21.77 -19.44
CA ASP A 160 -10.23 20.66 -18.59
C ASP A 160 -9.24 20.36 -17.46
N TYR A 161 -8.28 21.25 -17.18
CA TYR A 161 -7.38 21.09 -16.05
C TYR A 161 -8.15 20.91 -14.75
N GLY A 162 -7.72 19.95 -13.92
CA GLY A 162 -8.37 19.66 -12.65
C GLY A 162 -9.67 18.83 -12.75
N TYR A 163 -10.02 18.32 -13.92
CA TYR A 163 -11.23 17.48 -14.12
C TYR A 163 -11.25 16.27 -13.18
N LEU A 164 -10.12 15.57 -12.98
CA LEU A 164 -10.01 14.45 -12.08
C LEU A 164 -10.41 14.81 -10.63
N ALA A 165 -9.91 15.97 -10.16
CA ALA A 165 -10.14 16.48 -8.80
C ALA A 165 -11.50 17.20 -8.65
N ARG A 166 -12.18 17.56 -9.75
CA ARG A 166 -13.32 18.49 -9.77
C ARG A 166 -12.96 19.84 -9.11
N LEU A 167 -11.80 20.37 -9.46
CA LEU A 167 -11.33 21.62 -8.90
C LEU A 167 -12.28 22.75 -9.30
N ASP A 168 -12.76 23.48 -8.29
CA ASP A 168 -13.37 24.79 -8.48
C ASP A 168 -12.26 25.86 -8.49
N ILE A 169 -11.70 26.09 -9.68
CA ILE A 169 -10.56 27.01 -9.86
C ILE A 169 -10.96 28.45 -9.51
N GLU A 170 -12.19 28.85 -9.81
CA GLU A 170 -12.70 30.19 -9.47
C GLU A 170 -12.84 30.36 -7.96
N GLY A 171 -13.34 29.36 -7.26
CA GLY A 171 -13.43 29.34 -5.81
C GLY A 171 -12.06 29.34 -5.12
N LEU A 172 -11.05 28.65 -5.68
CA LEU A 172 -9.68 28.65 -5.15
C LEU A 172 -9.03 30.05 -5.24
N GLN A 173 -9.28 30.80 -6.32
CA GLN A 173 -8.76 32.17 -6.49
C GLN A 173 -9.39 33.17 -5.52
N ALA A 174 -10.65 32.94 -5.14
CA ALA A 174 -11.41 33.85 -4.26
C ALA A 174 -11.13 33.67 -2.76
N GLY A 175 -10.61 32.51 -2.31
CA GLY A 175 -10.61 32.10 -0.91
C GLY A 175 -9.27 32.06 -0.17
N GLN A 176 -8.13 32.16 -0.83
CA GLN A 176 -6.82 32.01 -0.18
C GLN A 176 -5.87 33.19 -0.49
N ARG A 177 -5.27 33.76 0.56
CA ARG A 177 -4.02 34.52 0.48
C ARG A 177 -2.87 33.53 0.30
N ILE A 178 -2.75 32.90 -0.89
CA ILE A 178 -1.58 32.12 -1.24
C ILE A 178 -0.53 33.13 -1.71
N ASP A 179 0.68 33.01 -1.19
CA ASP A 179 1.82 33.74 -1.77
C ASP A 179 2.08 33.10 -3.15
N MET A 180 1.62 33.79 -4.19
CA MET A 180 1.71 33.32 -5.58
C MET A 180 3.13 33.45 -6.13
N GLY A 181 3.99 34.23 -5.47
CA GLY A 181 5.29 34.55 -6.06
C GLY A 181 5.11 35.10 -7.49
N GLU A 182 5.81 34.52 -8.45
CA GLU A 182 5.70 34.85 -9.89
C GLU A 182 4.74 33.90 -10.64
N LYS A 183 3.99 33.02 -9.97
CA LYS A 183 3.00 32.15 -10.63
C LYS A 183 1.86 32.97 -11.22
N ARG A 184 1.42 32.62 -12.43
CA ARG A 184 0.30 33.29 -13.13
C ARG A 184 -1.06 32.85 -12.60
N SER A 185 -1.15 31.58 -12.17
CA SER A 185 -2.34 30.98 -11.53
C SER A 185 -1.93 30.21 -10.28
N VAL A 186 -2.84 30.10 -9.31
CA VAL A 186 -2.66 29.27 -8.10
C VAL A 186 -2.47 27.79 -8.41
N THR A 187 -2.97 27.36 -9.56
CA THR A 187 -2.90 25.98 -10.04
C THR A 187 -1.65 25.67 -10.85
N ASP A 188 -0.86 26.69 -11.24
CA ASP A 188 0.39 26.45 -11.95
C ASP A 188 1.41 25.76 -11.06
N PHE A 189 2.19 24.87 -11.63
CA PHE A 189 3.12 24.03 -10.90
C PHE A 189 4.49 23.95 -11.60
N ALA A 190 5.53 23.71 -10.81
CA ALA A 190 6.88 23.66 -11.33
C ALA A 190 7.12 22.39 -12.16
N LEU A 191 7.77 22.55 -13.31
CA LEU A 191 8.32 21.48 -14.14
C LEU A 191 9.82 21.29 -13.87
N TRP A 192 10.55 22.42 -13.70
CA TRP A 192 11.96 22.46 -13.36
C TRP A 192 12.21 23.63 -12.41
N LYS A 193 12.81 23.36 -11.26
CA LYS A 193 13.19 24.40 -10.27
C LYS A 193 14.67 24.71 -10.40
N PHE A 194 15.03 25.98 -10.36
CA PHE A 194 16.42 26.39 -10.35
C PHE A 194 17.02 26.25 -8.96
N SER A 195 18.26 25.76 -8.89
CA SER A 195 19.04 25.78 -7.65
C SER A 195 19.44 27.21 -7.30
N SER A 196 19.29 27.57 -6.01
CA SER A 196 19.76 28.86 -5.52
C SER A 196 21.27 28.95 -5.63
N PRO A 197 21.84 30.08 -6.10
CA PRO A 197 23.30 30.26 -6.11
C PRO A 197 23.93 30.20 -4.70
N ASP A 198 23.14 30.53 -3.68
CA ASP A 198 23.60 30.62 -2.29
C ASP A 198 23.47 29.32 -1.51
N GLU A 199 22.72 28.33 -2.04
CA GLU A 199 22.52 27.02 -1.43
C GLU A 199 23.12 25.91 -2.29
N ARG A 200 24.06 25.15 -1.74
CA ARG A 200 24.57 23.95 -2.43
C ARG A 200 23.62 22.80 -2.16
N ARG A 201 22.95 22.36 -3.23
CA ARG A 201 22.09 21.18 -3.22
C ARG A 201 22.89 19.97 -3.69
N GLN A 202 22.74 18.81 -3.05
CA GLN A 202 23.44 17.59 -3.45
C GLN A 202 22.82 16.96 -4.72
N MET A 203 21.49 17.08 -4.88
CA MET A 203 20.74 16.52 -6.00
C MET A 203 20.28 17.64 -6.92
N GLU A 204 21.15 18.02 -7.86
CA GLU A 204 20.90 19.03 -8.88
C GLU A 204 21.61 18.67 -10.17
N TRP A 205 21.01 19.03 -11.29
CA TRP A 205 21.47 18.66 -12.64
C TRP A 205 21.49 19.87 -13.58
N ASP A 206 22.33 19.79 -14.58
CA ASP A 206 22.32 20.75 -15.68
C ASP A 206 21.12 20.51 -16.60
N SER A 207 20.49 21.58 -17.05
CA SER A 207 19.36 21.54 -17.98
C SER A 207 19.47 22.69 -18.98
N PRO A 208 18.69 22.68 -20.08
CA PRO A 208 18.64 23.79 -21.05
C PRO A 208 18.22 25.12 -20.43
N TRP A 209 17.57 25.09 -19.29
CA TRP A 209 17.06 26.29 -18.60
C TRP A 209 18.01 26.80 -17.51
N GLY A 210 18.94 25.98 -17.11
CA GLY A 210 19.89 26.23 -16.01
C GLY A 210 19.97 25.06 -15.06
N ARG A 211 20.89 25.14 -14.11
CA ARG A 211 21.11 24.12 -13.09
C ARG A 211 19.96 24.10 -12.08
N GLY A 212 19.49 22.89 -11.75
CA GLY A 212 18.36 22.72 -10.88
C GLY A 212 17.88 21.27 -10.74
N PHE A 213 16.61 21.08 -10.51
CA PHE A 213 16.00 19.78 -10.26
C PHE A 213 14.56 19.73 -10.81
N PRO A 214 14.06 18.53 -11.14
CA PRO A 214 12.70 18.38 -11.67
C PRO A 214 11.64 18.72 -10.62
N GLY A 215 10.48 19.16 -11.08
CA GLY A 215 9.26 19.20 -10.29
C GLY A 215 8.78 17.79 -9.95
N TRP A 216 8.00 17.66 -8.89
CA TRP A 216 7.59 16.34 -8.37
C TRP A 216 6.73 15.52 -9.35
N HIS A 217 5.87 16.17 -10.13
CA HIS A 217 4.89 15.50 -10.98
C HIS A 217 5.47 14.97 -12.30
N ILE A 218 6.51 15.63 -12.83
CA ILE A 218 7.11 15.26 -14.12
C ILE A 218 7.81 13.91 -14.07
N GLU A 219 8.25 13.47 -12.89
CA GLU A 219 8.90 12.18 -12.69
C GLU A 219 8.00 11.04 -13.13
N CYS A 220 6.78 10.98 -12.56
CA CYS A 220 5.82 9.93 -12.88
C CYS A 220 5.35 9.99 -14.32
N SER A 221 5.10 11.19 -14.86
CA SER A 221 4.72 11.37 -16.26
C SER A 221 5.78 10.85 -17.23
N ALA A 222 7.05 11.19 -16.99
CA ALA A 222 8.15 10.79 -17.87
C ALA A 222 8.44 9.28 -17.76
N MET A 223 8.53 8.75 -16.52
CA MET A 223 8.83 7.34 -16.30
C MET A 223 7.71 6.42 -16.77
N SER A 224 6.44 6.73 -16.47
CA SER A 224 5.31 5.93 -16.94
C SER A 224 5.22 5.92 -18.47
N ALA A 225 5.36 7.09 -19.12
CA ALA A 225 5.36 7.18 -20.58
C ALA A 225 6.52 6.42 -21.21
N LYS A 226 7.72 6.43 -20.61
CA LYS A 226 8.88 5.68 -21.08
C LYS A 226 8.62 4.18 -21.09
N TYR A 227 8.04 3.63 -20.04
CA TYR A 227 7.93 2.18 -19.85
C TYR A 227 6.61 1.58 -20.31
N LEU A 228 5.52 2.33 -20.27
CA LEU A 228 4.17 1.87 -20.60
C LEU A 228 3.57 2.59 -21.83
N GLY A 229 4.24 3.62 -22.31
CA GLY A 229 3.74 4.44 -23.42
C GLY A 229 2.91 5.63 -22.94
N PRO A 230 2.56 6.55 -23.85
CA PRO A 230 1.86 7.79 -23.53
C PRO A 230 0.37 7.60 -23.18
N PHE A 231 -0.14 6.38 -23.31
CA PHE A 231 -1.48 5.97 -22.87
C PHE A 231 -1.47 4.47 -22.54
N PHE A 232 -1.71 4.14 -21.29
CA PHE A 232 -1.66 2.77 -20.78
C PHE A 232 -2.93 2.42 -19.97
N ASP A 233 -3.01 1.20 -19.42
CA ASP A 233 -4.27 0.67 -18.90
C ASP A 233 -4.67 1.29 -17.56
N ILE A 234 -3.82 1.21 -16.53
CA ILE A 234 -4.21 1.57 -15.15
C ILE A 234 -3.11 2.38 -14.47
N HIS A 235 -3.49 3.51 -13.87
CA HIS A 235 -2.65 4.31 -13.01
C HIS A 235 -3.24 4.35 -11.59
N CYS A 236 -2.42 4.02 -10.57
CA CYS A 236 -2.84 3.96 -9.17
C CYS A 236 -2.06 4.92 -8.28
N GLY A 237 -2.69 5.31 -7.17
CA GLY A 237 -2.07 6.05 -6.08
C GLY A 237 -2.97 6.16 -4.85
N GLY A 238 -2.59 6.96 -3.86
CA GLY A 238 -3.42 7.32 -2.72
C GLY A 238 -4.51 8.34 -3.08
N GLU A 239 -5.53 8.48 -2.24
CA GLU A 239 -6.61 9.46 -2.45
C GLU A 239 -6.11 10.92 -2.47
N ASP A 240 -4.96 11.21 -1.84
CA ASP A 240 -4.28 12.51 -1.86
C ASP A 240 -3.80 12.90 -3.27
N HIS A 241 -3.44 11.94 -4.10
CA HIS A 241 -3.02 12.20 -5.47
C HIS A 241 -4.16 12.74 -6.36
N ILE A 242 -5.42 12.51 -6.00
CA ILE A 242 -6.59 13.00 -6.75
C ILE A 242 -6.58 14.53 -6.85
N SER A 243 -6.15 15.21 -5.77
CA SER A 243 -6.28 16.67 -5.67
C SER A 243 -5.24 17.44 -6.47
N VAL A 244 -4.01 16.94 -6.57
CA VAL A 244 -2.87 17.70 -7.14
C VAL A 244 -2.01 16.83 -8.05
N HIS A 245 -1.47 15.68 -7.56
CA HIS A 245 -0.43 14.94 -8.26
C HIS A 245 -0.91 14.39 -9.61
N HIS A 246 -1.96 13.61 -9.63
CA HIS A 246 -2.50 13.01 -10.85
C HIS A 246 -3.14 14.03 -11.83
N PRO A 247 -3.85 15.10 -11.39
CA PRO A 247 -4.24 16.17 -12.30
C PRO A 247 -3.07 16.82 -13.03
N ASN A 248 -1.92 16.98 -12.37
CA ASN A 248 -0.72 17.54 -12.97
C ASN A 248 -0.07 16.58 -13.96
N GLU A 249 -0.04 15.28 -13.68
CA GLU A 249 0.42 14.27 -14.65
C GLU A 249 -0.48 14.22 -15.90
N ILE A 250 -1.80 14.28 -15.71
CA ILE A 250 -2.75 14.37 -16.83
C ILE A 250 -2.46 15.61 -17.67
N ALA A 251 -2.29 16.78 -17.04
CA ALA A 251 -1.99 18.01 -17.73
C ALA A 251 -0.69 17.95 -18.54
N GLN A 252 0.37 17.41 -17.94
CA GLN A 252 1.67 17.21 -18.59
C GLN A 252 1.55 16.29 -19.81
N THR A 253 0.81 15.19 -19.69
CA THR A 253 0.66 14.21 -20.76
C THR A 253 -0.28 14.71 -21.86
N GLN A 254 -1.34 15.44 -21.51
CA GLN A 254 -2.19 16.12 -22.50
C GLN A 254 -1.39 17.15 -23.30
N ALA A 255 -0.58 17.96 -22.65
CA ALA A 255 0.27 18.92 -23.32
C ALA A 255 1.33 18.23 -24.18
N CYS A 256 1.95 17.14 -23.71
CA CYS A 256 3.01 16.44 -24.43
C CYS A 256 2.49 15.55 -25.55
N TYR A 257 1.45 14.75 -25.33
CA TYR A 257 1.01 13.69 -26.24
C TYR A 257 -0.47 13.81 -26.68
N GLY A 258 -1.25 14.69 -26.08
CA GLY A 258 -2.69 14.77 -26.34
C GLY A 258 -3.50 13.65 -25.71
N THR A 259 -2.95 12.94 -24.74
CA THR A 259 -3.59 11.82 -24.01
C THR A 259 -3.75 12.16 -22.54
N ARG A 260 -4.64 11.47 -21.84
CA ARG A 260 -4.84 11.61 -20.39
C ARG A 260 -3.98 10.61 -19.57
N LEU A 261 -2.91 10.10 -20.12
CA LEU A 261 -1.94 9.17 -19.58
C LEU A 261 -2.48 7.75 -19.33
N ALA A 262 -3.58 7.56 -18.62
CA ALA A 262 -4.12 6.25 -18.32
C ALA A 262 -5.60 6.10 -18.65
N ASN A 263 -6.03 4.88 -19.00
CA ASN A 263 -7.42 4.55 -19.27
C ASN A 263 -8.25 4.48 -17.99
N PHE A 264 -7.70 3.89 -16.93
CA PHE A 264 -8.28 3.83 -15.58
C PHE A 264 -7.40 4.57 -14.57
N TRP A 265 -8.02 5.37 -13.72
CA TRP A 265 -7.39 6.03 -12.58
C TRP A 265 -7.98 5.45 -11.29
N MET A 266 -7.16 4.78 -10.48
CA MET A 266 -7.63 4.09 -9.29
C MET A 266 -6.92 4.60 -8.03
N HIS A 267 -7.66 4.78 -6.94
CA HIS A 267 -7.14 5.40 -5.73
C HIS A 267 -7.53 4.62 -4.48
N GLY A 268 -6.51 4.30 -3.66
CA GLY A 268 -6.68 3.73 -2.33
C GLY A 268 -6.98 4.81 -1.30
N TYR A 269 -8.04 4.62 -0.48
CA TYR A 269 -8.43 5.59 0.53
C TYR A 269 -7.62 5.40 1.82
N PHE A 270 -7.47 6.48 2.56
CA PHE A 270 -6.62 6.55 3.74
C PHE A 270 -7.03 5.65 4.89
N LEU A 271 -6.00 5.23 5.63
CA LEU A 271 -6.14 4.74 6.98
C LEU A 271 -6.34 5.95 7.92
N GLN A 272 -7.44 5.94 8.66
CA GLN A 272 -7.67 6.92 9.73
C GLN A 272 -7.04 6.41 11.02
N LEU A 273 -6.19 7.22 11.62
CA LEU A 273 -5.62 6.96 12.93
C LEU A 273 -6.40 7.77 13.96
N ASP A 274 -6.80 7.16 15.07
CA ASP A 274 -7.39 7.87 16.20
C ASP A 274 -6.30 8.71 16.87
N SER A 275 -6.14 9.95 16.36
CA SER A 275 -4.95 10.79 16.52
C SER A 275 -4.65 11.26 17.94
N ALA A 276 -5.66 11.29 18.82
CA ALA A 276 -5.49 11.84 20.17
C ALA A 276 -4.76 10.88 21.14
N LYS A 277 -4.91 9.56 20.99
CA LYS A 277 -4.28 8.56 21.85
C LYS A 277 -3.00 7.95 21.27
N MET A 278 -2.86 7.87 19.95
CA MET A 278 -1.79 7.10 19.30
C MET A 278 -0.53 7.91 19.02
N ALA A 279 -0.63 9.20 18.73
CA ALA A 279 0.52 10.07 18.52
C ALA A 279 1.40 10.23 19.77
N LYS A 280 0.81 10.11 20.97
CA LYS A 280 1.54 10.19 22.24
C LYS A 280 2.26 8.90 22.64
N SER A 281 1.77 7.74 22.21
CA SER A 281 2.30 6.43 22.64
C SER A 281 3.38 5.84 21.72
N ALA A 282 3.53 6.35 20.49
CA ALA A 282 4.41 5.77 19.47
C ALA A 282 5.60 6.65 19.08
N GLY A 283 5.73 7.86 19.62
CA GLY A 283 6.88 8.74 19.35
C GLY A 283 7.07 9.13 17.87
N GLY A 284 6.07 8.91 17.01
CA GLY A 284 6.12 9.12 15.58
C GLY A 284 5.05 8.36 14.80
N PHE A 285 5.22 8.24 13.49
CA PHE A 285 4.33 7.48 12.63
C PHE A 285 4.42 5.97 12.91
N LEU A 286 3.27 5.26 12.88
CA LEU A 286 3.23 3.81 12.99
C LEU A 286 3.81 3.17 11.73
N ARG A 287 4.83 2.33 11.90
CA ARG A 287 5.52 1.58 10.84
C ARG A 287 5.22 0.08 10.98
N VAL A 288 5.55 -0.72 9.96
CA VAL A 288 5.49 -2.18 10.06
C VAL A 288 6.35 -2.68 11.23
N GLN A 289 7.55 -2.12 11.40
CA GLN A 289 8.43 -2.47 12.51
C GLN A 289 7.76 -2.24 13.88
N THR A 290 6.95 -1.20 14.04
CA THR A 290 6.20 -0.96 15.29
C THR A 290 5.20 -2.09 15.58
N LEU A 291 4.61 -2.70 14.55
CA LEU A 291 3.73 -3.86 14.70
C LEU A 291 4.54 -5.10 15.13
N VAL A 292 5.69 -5.31 14.49
CA VAL A 292 6.62 -6.42 14.82
C VAL A 292 7.13 -6.30 16.25
N ASP A 293 7.56 -5.11 16.67
CA ASP A 293 8.06 -4.84 18.03
C ASP A 293 7.00 -5.11 19.11
N ARG A 294 5.72 -5.00 18.74
CA ARG A 294 4.58 -5.36 19.59
C ARG A 294 4.16 -6.82 19.48
N GLY A 295 4.88 -7.63 18.71
CA GLY A 295 4.62 -9.07 18.55
C GLY A 295 3.54 -9.42 17.53
N TYR A 296 3.10 -8.47 16.69
CA TYR A 296 2.18 -8.78 15.59
C TYR A 296 2.93 -9.33 14.38
N ASP A 297 2.33 -10.32 13.74
CA ASP A 297 2.71 -10.71 12.38
C ASP A 297 2.26 -9.59 11.41
N PRO A 298 3.14 -9.07 10.54
CA PRO A 298 2.75 -8.04 9.56
C PRO A 298 1.55 -8.41 8.70
N LEU A 299 1.35 -9.69 8.40
CA LEU A 299 0.18 -10.15 7.65
C LEU A 299 -1.15 -9.99 8.40
N ALA A 300 -1.12 -9.79 9.73
CA ALA A 300 -2.32 -9.38 10.47
C ALA A 300 -2.79 -7.99 10.02
N TYR A 301 -1.85 -7.07 9.75
CA TYR A 301 -2.18 -5.76 9.19
C TYR A 301 -2.70 -5.87 7.75
N ARG A 302 -2.09 -6.72 6.92
CA ARG A 302 -2.63 -7.01 5.59
C ARG A 302 -4.07 -7.53 5.69
N PHE A 303 -4.33 -8.52 6.56
CA PHE A 303 -5.68 -9.07 6.77
C PHE A 303 -6.66 -8.00 7.27
N PHE A 304 -6.23 -7.12 8.18
CA PHE A 304 -7.01 -5.98 8.63
C PHE A 304 -7.41 -5.06 7.46
N CYS A 305 -6.49 -4.73 6.56
CA CYS A 305 -6.78 -3.93 5.37
C CYS A 305 -7.82 -4.58 4.45
N LEU A 306 -7.81 -5.94 4.32
CA LEU A 306 -8.80 -6.67 3.51
C LEU A 306 -10.22 -6.62 4.09
N SER A 307 -10.40 -6.22 5.35
CA SER A 307 -11.71 -6.11 5.99
C SER A 307 -12.53 -4.90 5.51
N ALA A 308 -11.90 -3.96 4.81
CA ALA A 308 -12.55 -2.79 4.25
C ALA A 308 -12.30 -2.68 2.75
N HIS A 309 -13.27 -2.14 2.02
CA HIS A 309 -13.10 -1.83 0.60
C HIS A 309 -11.99 -0.78 0.42
N TYR A 310 -11.16 -0.88 -0.64
CA TYR A 310 -10.04 0.04 -0.85
C TYR A 310 -10.46 1.50 -0.99
N ARG A 311 -11.69 1.78 -1.47
CA ARG A 311 -12.31 3.11 -1.57
C ARG A 311 -13.08 3.54 -0.31
N ALA A 312 -12.98 2.81 0.78
CA ALA A 312 -13.58 3.19 2.06
C ALA A 312 -12.49 3.57 3.06
N LYS A 313 -12.75 4.60 3.87
CA LYS A 313 -11.88 4.94 5.00
C LYS A 313 -11.89 3.79 6.00
N LEU A 314 -10.73 3.47 6.54
CA LEU A 314 -10.53 2.41 7.52
C LEU A 314 -9.94 3.00 8.80
N ASN A 315 -10.63 2.83 9.91
CA ASN A 315 -10.15 3.31 11.21
C ASN A 315 -9.24 2.26 11.84
N PHE A 316 -8.00 2.64 12.09
CA PHE A 316 -7.04 1.80 12.79
C PHE A 316 -7.08 2.04 14.29
N ASN A 317 -7.16 0.96 15.05
CA ASN A 317 -6.87 0.89 16.47
C ASN A 317 -6.31 -0.50 16.80
N TRP A 318 -5.66 -0.63 17.95
CA TRP A 318 -5.02 -1.89 18.35
C TRP A 318 -6.02 -3.04 18.53
N GLU A 319 -7.22 -2.78 19.04
CA GLU A 319 -8.27 -3.80 19.21
C GLU A 319 -8.71 -4.40 17.87
N SER A 320 -8.87 -3.56 16.84
CA SER A 320 -9.18 -4.03 15.48
C SER A 320 -8.05 -4.87 14.89
N LEU A 321 -6.80 -4.52 15.16
CA LEU A 321 -5.64 -5.31 14.75
C LEU A 321 -5.55 -6.64 15.51
N ASP A 322 -5.87 -6.68 16.81
CA ASP A 322 -5.98 -7.91 17.61
C ASP A 322 -7.04 -8.84 17.04
N GLY A 323 -8.19 -8.28 16.66
CA GLY A 323 -9.25 -9.02 15.97
C GLY A 323 -8.75 -9.64 14.66
N ALA A 324 -8.04 -8.87 13.85
CA ALA A 324 -7.47 -9.34 12.58
C ALA A 324 -6.37 -10.41 12.79
N ALA A 325 -5.49 -10.23 13.77
CA ALA A 325 -4.46 -11.21 14.13
C ALA A 325 -5.08 -12.54 14.61
N THR A 326 -6.12 -12.46 15.43
CA THR A 326 -6.88 -13.63 15.88
C THR A 326 -7.55 -14.35 14.71
N ALA A 327 -8.17 -13.61 13.79
CA ALA A 327 -8.82 -14.17 12.62
C ALA A 327 -7.79 -14.83 11.68
N LEU A 328 -6.67 -14.18 11.39
CA LEU A 328 -5.60 -14.74 10.59
C LEU A 328 -5.07 -16.06 11.18
N ASN A 329 -4.82 -16.08 12.51
CA ASN A 329 -4.34 -17.30 13.17
C ASN A 329 -5.36 -18.44 13.11
N ARG A 330 -6.66 -18.15 13.21
CA ARG A 330 -7.71 -19.17 13.03
C ARG A 330 -7.72 -19.74 11.62
N LEU A 331 -7.55 -18.88 10.61
CA LEU A 331 -7.50 -19.28 9.21
C LEU A 331 -6.28 -20.17 8.93
N ARG A 332 -5.12 -19.77 9.44
CA ARG A 332 -3.86 -20.52 9.35
C ARG A 332 -3.94 -21.90 10.00
N LEU A 333 -4.52 -21.97 11.20
CA LEU A 333 -4.73 -23.23 11.90
C LEU A 333 -5.66 -24.16 11.13
N ALA A 334 -6.79 -23.65 10.63
CA ALA A 334 -7.71 -24.44 9.81
C ALA A 334 -6.99 -25.00 8.56
N ALA A 335 -6.28 -24.17 7.83
CA ALA A 335 -5.51 -24.60 6.65
C ALA A 335 -4.45 -25.63 6.99
N TYR A 336 -3.78 -25.51 8.14
CA TYR A 336 -2.76 -26.45 8.61
C TYR A 336 -3.38 -27.81 9.02
N GLU A 337 -4.45 -27.78 9.82
CA GLU A 337 -5.11 -28.97 10.37
C GLU A 337 -5.81 -29.83 9.28
N TRP A 338 -6.19 -29.24 8.16
CA TRP A 338 -6.85 -29.95 7.04
C TRP A 338 -5.93 -30.92 6.26
N GLY A 339 -4.64 -30.95 6.56
CA GLY A 339 -3.69 -31.89 5.94
C GLY A 339 -3.32 -31.51 4.49
N ALA A 340 -3.27 -32.48 3.59
CA ALA A 340 -2.95 -32.24 2.18
C ALA A 340 -4.13 -31.62 1.40
N PRO A 341 -3.88 -30.71 0.43
CA PRO A 341 -4.95 -30.19 -0.42
C PRO A 341 -5.48 -31.26 -1.38
N GLY A 342 -6.77 -31.21 -1.68
CA GLY A 342 -7.47 -32.06 -2.65
C GLY A 342 -7.85 -31.31 -3.94
N THR A 343 -9.08 -31.54 -4.41
CA THR A 343 -9.65 -30.85 -5.58
C THR A 343 -10.31 -29.54 -5.18
N LEU A 344 -10.30 -28.58 -6.07
CA LEU A 344 -10.99 -27.30 -5.89
C LEU A 344 -12.51 -27.48 -5.90
N ASP A 345 -13.23 -26.66 -5.16
CA ASP A 345 -14.67 -26.52 -5.30
C ASP A 345 -14.97 -25.39 -6.30
N GLU A 346 -15.49 -25.75 -7.47
CA GLU A 346 -15.78 -24.79 -8.55
C GLU A 346 -16.85 -23.76 -8.13
N GLY A 347 -17.84 -24.17 -7.33
CA GLY A 347 -18.91 -23.28 -6.87
C GLY A 347 -18.40 -22.18 -5.94
N TYR A 348 -17.44 -22.49 -5.07
CA TYR A 348 -16.77 -21.47 -4.26
C TYR A 348 -15.78 -20.62 -5.07
N MET A 349 -15.11 -21.21 -6.06
CA MET A 349 -14.23 -20.46 -6.97
C MET A 349 -15.01 -19.42 -7.77
N ASP A 350 -16.16 -19.79 -8.34
CA ASP A 350 -17.03 -18.87 -9.09
C ASP A 350 -17.56 -17.74 -8.22
N LYS A 351 -18.00 -18.05 -6.99
CA LYS A 351 -18.43 -17.03 -6.03
C LYS A 351 -17.30 -16.07 -5.66
N PHE A 352 -16.09 -16.60 -5.42
CA PHE A 352 -14.92 -15.79 -5.08
C PHE A 352 -14.51 -14.89 -6.23
N ALA A 353 -14.44 -15.44 -7.45
CA ALA A 353 -14.19 -14.67 -8.66
C ALA A 353 -15.23 -13.55 -8.84
N GLY A 354 -16.52 -13.83 -8.55
CA GLY A 354 -17.57 -12.81 -8.57
C GLY A 354 -17.30 -11.66 -7.60
N GLN A 355 -16.77 -11.92 -6.39
CA GLN A 355 -16.50 -10.88 -5.40
C GLN A 355 -15.26 -10.04 -5.78
N ILE A 356 -14.15 -10.68 -6.15
CA ILE A 356 -12.92 -9.96 -6.50
C ILE A 356 -13.05 -9.18 -7.80
N ASN A 357 -13.92 -9.63 -8.72
CA ASN A 357 -14.23 -8.95 -9.98
C ASN A 357 -15.27 -7.82 -9.85
N ASP A 358 -15.91 -7.67 -8.69
CA ASP A 358 -16.81 -6.58 -8.34
C ASP A 358 -16.02 -5.46 -7.64
N ASP A 359 -15.21 -4.73 -8.41
CA ASP A 359 -14.39 -3.62 -7.93
C ASP A 359 -13.51 -3.99 -6.72
N LEU A 360 -12.85 -5.16 -6.78
CA LEU A 360 -11.96 -5.65 -5.71
C LEU A 360 -12.66 -5.74 -4.35
N ASN A 361 -13.84 -6.30 -4.28
CA ASN A 361 -14.66 -6.34 -3.07
C ASN A 361 -14.10 -7.32 -2.02
N MET A 362 -12.94 -6.97 -1.45
CA MET A 362 -12.23 -7.82 -0.51
C MET A 362 -13.02 -8.14 0.77
N PRO A 363 -13.82 -7.22 1.35
CA PRO A 363 -14.67 -7.60 2.49
C PRO A 363 -15.59 -8.77 2.22
N ARG A 364 -16.21 -8.82 1.03
CA ARG A 364 -17.07 -9.95 0.62
C ARG A 364 -16.26 -11.21 0.32
N ALA A 365 -15.09 -11.07 -0.30
CA ALA A 365 -14.17 -12.18 -0.53
C ALA A 365 -13.71 -12.82 0.79
N VAL A 366 -13.39 -12.00 1.81
CA VAL A 366 -13.05 -12.47 3.16
C VAL A 366 -14.25 -13.13 3.84
N ALA A 367 -15.47 -12.58 3.72
CA ALA A 367 -16.67 -13.21 4.25
C ALA A 367 -16.90 -14.60 3.62
N LEU A 368 -16.77 -14.72 2.29
CA LEU A 368 -16.87 -15.99 1.58
C LEU A 368 -15.79 -16.99 2.01
N THR A 369 -14.58 -16.51 2.35
CA THR A 369 -13.51 -17.35 2.91
C THR A 369 -13.95 -18.00 4.23
N TRP A 370 -14.65 -17.27 5.09
CA TRP A 370 -15.20 -17.82 6.32
C TRP A 370 -16.39 -18.77 6.09
N ASP A 371 -17.18 -18.55 5.06
CA ASP A 371 -18.25 -19.49 4.67
C ASP A 371 -17.64 -20.81 4.17
N LEU A 372 -16.55 -20.76 3.39
CA LEU A 372 -15.79 -21.95 3.01
C LEU A 372 -15.25 -22.72 4.21
N VAL A 373 -14.64 -22.01 5.18
CA VAL A 373 -14.08 -22.63 6.41
C VAL A 373 -15.15 -23.33 7.23
N LYS A 374 -16.39 -22.83 7.23
CA LYS A 374 -17.51 -23.40 7.98
C LYS A 374 -18.34 -24.41 7.17
N SER A 375 -18.02 -24.61 5.91
CA SER A 375 -18.79 -25.50 5.02
C SER A 375 -18.61 -26.97 5.44
N GLU A 376 -19.51 -27.82 4.94
CA GLU A 376 -19.45 -29.28 5.12
C GLU A 376 -18.60 -29.99 4.05
N LEU A 377 -17.85 -29.24 3.24
CA LEU A 377 -16.97 -29.82 2.23
C LEU A 377 -15.85 -30.64 2.88
N PRO A 378 -15.32 -31.67 2.20
CA PRO A 378 -14.15 -32.39 2.66
C PRO A 378 -12.99 -31.44 2.95
N SER A 379 -12.28 -31.63 4.07
CA SER A 379 -11.17 -30.75 4.50
C SER A 379 -10.10 -30.58 3.42
N ALA A 380 -9.81 -31.61 2.64
CA ALA A 380 -8.88 -31.51 1.51
C ALA A 380 -9.37 -30.56 0.42
N THR A 381 -10.68 -30.52 0.13
CA THR A 381 -11.29 -29.59 -0.82
C THR A 381 -11.35 -28.17 -0.27
N GLN A 382 -11.71 -28.02 1.03
CA GLN A 382 -11.66 -26.72 1.69
C GLN A 382 -10.25 -26.14 1.62
N LYS A 383 -9.21 -26.95 1.91
CA LYS A 383 -7.83 -26.52 1.83
C LYS A 383 -7.42 -26.08 0.43
N ALA A 384 -7.68 -26.92 -0.57
CA ALA A 384 -7.32 -26.60 -1.95
C ALA A 384 -7.94 -25.28 -2.39
N THR A 385 -9.25 -25.10 -2.13
CA THR A 385 -10.01 -23.89 -2.48
C THR A 385 -9.52 -22.67 -1.71
N LEU A 386 -9.21 -22.81 -0.41
CA LEU A 386 -8.68 -21.73 0.41
C LEU A 386 -7.30 -21.27 -0.07
N LEU A 387 -6.43 -22.21 -0.46
CA LEU A 387 -5.10 -21.86 -0.99
C LEU A 387 -5.18 -21.12 -2.33
N GLU A 388 -6.18 -21.44 -3.16
CA GLU A 388 -6.41 -20.66 -4.38
C GLU A 388 -6.94 -19.25 -4.09
N PHE A 389 -7.82 -19.07 -3.08
CA PHE A 389 -8.20 -17.75 -2.59
C PHE A 389 -6.99 -16.97 -2.06
N ASP A 390 -6.05 -17.66 -1.40
CA ASP A 390 -4.87 -17.03 -0.83
C ASP A 390 -3.89 -16.46 -1.85
N ARG A 391 -3.97 -16.88 -3.12
CA ARG A 391 -3.24 -16.23 -4.21
C ARG A 391 -3.61 -14.74 -4.33
N ILE A 392 -4.87 -14.40 -3.99
CA ILE A 392 -5.36 -13.01 -3.96
C ILE A 392 -5.21 -12.40 -2.58
N LEU A 393 -5.61 -13.13 -1.51
CA LEU A 393 -5.54 -12.63 -0.14
C LEU A 393 -4.09 -12.33 0.30
N GLY A 394 -3.14 -13.16 -0.16
CA GLY A 394 -1.72 -12.99 0.09
C GLY A 394 -1.31 -13.18 1.55
N LEU A 395 -1.94 -14.11 2.26
CA LEU A 395 -1.75 -14.35 3.70
C LEU A 395 -0.71 -15.44 4.01
N ARG A 396 -0.08 -16.02 2.96
CA ARG A 396 0.92 -17.11 3.05
C ARG A 396 0.41 -18.32 3.83
N LEU A 397 -0.83 -18.72 3.57
CA LEU A 397 -1.47 -19.83 4.29
C LEU A 397 -0.81 -21.18 4.01
N ALA A 398 -0.26 -21.38 2.81
CA ALA A 398 0.39 -22.62 2.41
C ALA A 398 1.67 -22.91 3.20
N ASP A 399 2.43 -21.86 3.50
CA ASP A 399 3.78 -21.97 4.08
C ASP A 399 3.76 -21.89 5.61
N TRP A 400 2.64 -21.42 6.17
CA TRP A 400 2.55 -21.23 7.60
C TRP A 400 2.48 -22.55 8.38
N LYS A 401 3.28 -22.61 9.42
CA LYS A 401 3.27 -23.71 10.40
C LYS A 401 3.16 -23.11 11.79
N PRO A 402 2.43 -23.77 12.71
CA PRO A 402 2.45 -23.35 14.10
C PRO A 402 3.88 -23.39 14.60
N THR A 403 4.33 -22.30 15.23
CA THR A 403 5.61 -22.31 15.93
C THR A 403 5.53 -23.39 17.00
N GLU A 404 6.44 -24.37 17.00
CA GLU A 404 6.58 -25.31 18.11
C GLU A 404 6.89 -24.47 19.35
N GLN A 405 5.86 -24.23 20.15
CA GLN A 405 6.07 -23.59 21.43
C GLN A 405 6.72 -24.63 22.33
N VAL A 406 8.00 -24.47 22.61
CA VAL A 406 8.62 -25.17 23.70
C VAL A 406 7.91 -24.72 24.98
N VAL A 407 6.93 -25.53 25.40
CA VAL A 407 6.24 -25.27 26.66
C VAL A 407 7.24 -25.68 27.75
N PRO A 408 7.56 -24.80 28.72
CA PRO A 408 8.48 -25.13 29.79
C PRO A 408 8.05 -26.41 30.51
N ASP A 409 9.00 -27.21 30.92
CA ASP A 409 8.75 -28.50 31.60
C ASP A 409 7.86 -28.31 32.82
N GLU A 410 7.98 -27.21 33.54
CA GLU A 410 7.14 -26.84 34.69
C GLU A 410 5.66 -26.72 34.30
N ILE A 411 5.35 -26.10 33.16
CA ILE A 411 3.98 -25.97 32.65
C ILE A 411 3.46 -27.31 32.17
N MET A 412 4.30 -28.11 31.49
CA MET A 412 3.94 -29.48 31.09
C MET A 412 3.63 -30.37 32.29
N ALA A 413 4.37 -30.22 33.39
CA ALA A 413 4.08 -30.92 34.65
C ALA A 413 2.70 -30.54 35.22
N LEU A 414 2.34 -29.27 35.23
CA LEU A 414 1.01 -28.79 35.65
C LEU A 414 -0.10 -29.37 34.77
N VAL A 415 0.13 -29.44 33.46
CA VAL A 415 -0.83 -30.02 32.50
C VAL A 415 -1.02 -31.53 32.78
N GLN A 416 0.03 -32.28 33.03
CA GLN A 416 -0.05 -33.71 33.38
C GLN A 416 -0.79 -33.92 34.70
N GLN A 417 -0.51 -33.10 35.73
CA GLN A 417 -1.21 -33.17 37.02
C GLN A 417 -2.70 -32.86 36.84
N ARG A 418 -3.04 -31.85 36.01
CA ARG A 418 -4.43 -31.53 35.69
C ARG A 418 -5.14 -32.69 34.99
N GLN A 419 -4.48 -33.34 34.00
CA GLN A 419 -5.05 -34.49 33.32
C GLN A 419 -5.30 -35.64 34.29
N GLN A 420 -4.36 -35.90 35.22
CA GLN A 420 -4.52 -36.92 36.25
C GLN A 420 -5.69 -36.59 37.21
N ALA A 421 -5.78 -35.36 37.69
CA ALA A 421 -6.89 -34.93 38.54
C ALA A 421 -8.26 -35.11 37.84
N ARG A 422 -8.33 -34.85 36.51
CA ARG A 422 -9.56 -35.08 35.73
C ARG A 422 -9.91 -36.55 35.60
N LYS A 423 -8.93 -37.43 35.37
CA LYS A 423 -9.13 -38.88 35.32
C LYS A 423 -9.67 -39.42 36.65
N GLU A 424 -9.19 -38.86 37.76
CA GLU A 424 -9.59 -39.21 39.12
C GLU A 424 -10.88 -38.46 39.55
N LYS A 425 -11.50 -37.67 38.66
CA LYS A 425 -12.72 -36.85 38.92
C LYS A 425 -12.55 -35.83 40.05
N ARG A 426 -11.31 -35.41 40.34
CA ARG A 426 -10.97 -34.34 41.29
C ARG A 426 -11.09 -32.98 40.61
N TRP A 427 -12.32 -32.55 40.34
CA TRP A 427 -12.62 -31.38 39.50
C TRP A 427 -12.05 -30.10 40.08
N LYS A 428 -12.14 -29.88 41.41
CA LYS A 428 -11.60 -28.70 42.09
C LYS A 428 -10.09 -28.54 41.89
N ASP A 429 -9.35 -29.66 41.98
CA ASP A 429 -7.90 -29.66 41.78
C ASP A 429 -7.56 -29.38 40.31
N ALA A 430 -8.32 -29.94 39.37
CA ALA A 430 -8.13 -29.71 37.95
C ALA A 430 -8.38 -28.24 37.55
N ASP A 431 -9.36 -27.58 38.18
CA ASP A 431 -9.63 -26.17 37.96
C ASP A 431 -8.52 -25.28 38.56
N ALA A 432 -8.05 -25.56 39.77
CA ALA A 432 -6.92 -24.85 40.38
C ALA A 432 -5.65 -24.95 39.55
N LEU A 433 -5.36 -26.12 38.97
CA LEU A 433 -4.21 -26.33 38.08
C LEU A 433 -4.38 -25.59 36.78
N ARG A 434 -5.60 -25.50 36.24
CA ARG A 434 -5.88 -24.67 35.06
C ARG A 434 -5.61 -23.18 35.33
N ASP A 435 -6.01 -22.70 36.51
CA ASP A 435 -5.79 -21.33 36.92
C ASP A 435 -4.29 -21.01 37.07
N GLN A 436 -3.49 -21.95 37.60
CA GLN A 436 -2.02 -21.82 37.65
C GLN A 436 -1.40 -21.76 36.26
N ILE A 437 -1.82 -22.64 35.34
CA ILE A 437 -1.37 -22.60 33.93
C ILE A 437 -1.74 -21.25 33.28
N THR A 438 -2.94 -20.76 33.57
CA THR A 438 -3.42 -19.48 33.07
C THR A 438 -2.62 -18.31 33.63
N ALA A 439 -2.33 -18.33 34.95
CA ALA A 439 -1.51 -17.31 35.61
C ALA A 439 -0.06 -17.29 35.09
N ALA A 440 0.47 -18.45 34.68
CA ALA A 440 1.77 -18.56 34.00
C ALA A 440 1.76 -18.10 32.53
N GLY A 441 0.62 -17.62 32.03
CA GLY A 441 0.50 -17.11 30.66
C GLY A 441 0.23 -18.18 29.59
N TYR A 442 -0.29 -19.35 30.00
CA TYR A 442 -0.64 -20.43 29.09
C TYR A 442 -2.14 -20.76 29.15
N GLU A 443 -2.66 -21.32 28.07
CA GLU A 443 -4.01 -21.87 27.98
C GLU A 443 -3.93 -23.35 27.67
N VAL A 444 -4.77 -24.16 28.34
CA VAL A 444 -4.88 -25.60 28.08
C VAL A 444 -6.26 -25.94 27.55
N LYS A 445 -6.29 -26.62 26.39
CA LYS A 445 -7.51 -27.11 25.74
C LYS A 445 -7.47 -28.63 25.67
N ASP A 446 -8.55 -29.27 26.14
CA ASP A 446 -8.68 -30.73 26.03
C ASP A 446 -9.13 -31.11 24.62
N THR A 447 -8.44 -32.03 23.97
CA THR A 447 -8.78 -32.61 22.68
C THR A 447 -8.86 -34.13 22.76
N PRO A 448 -9.48 -34.82 21.79
CA PRO A 448 -9.48 -36.30 21.75
C PRO A 448 -8.08 -36.91 21.72
N GLN A 449 -7.08 -36.18 21.26
CA GLN A 449 -5.66 -36.57 21.16
C GLN A 449 -4.86 -36.21 22.42
N GLY A 450 -5.46 -35.52 23.41
CA GLY A 450 -4.80 -35.10 24.65
C GLY A 450 -4.96 -33.60 24.91
N ALA A 451 -4.37 -33.10 26.01
CA ALA A 451 -4.38 -31.69 26.32
C ALA A 451 -3.39 -30.91 25.43
N GLN A 452 -3.86 -29.92 24.73
CA GLN A 452 -3.02 -28.97 23.99
C GLN A 452 -2.77 -27.75 24.86
N VAL A 453 -1.53 -27.27 24.88
CA VAL A 453 -1.08 -26.10 25.64
C VAL A 453 -0.63 -25.04 24.70
N ARG A 454 -1.08 -23.80 24.91
CA ARG A 454 -0.70 -22.64 24.09
C ARG A 454 -0.37 -21.46 25.01
N ARG A 455 0.62 -20.66 24.63
CA ARG A 455 0.90 -19.40 25.33
C ARG A 455 -0.26 -18.41 25.05
N ARG A 456 -0.79 -17.81 26.08
CA ARG A 456 -1.77 -16.71 25.92
C ARG A 456 -1.04 -15.50 25.33
N VAL A 457 -1.55 -14.96 24.24
CA VAL A 457 -1.16 -13.62 23.79
C VAL A 457 -1.70 -12.66 24.85
N LYS A 458 -0.83 -11.98 25.58
CA LYS A 458 -1.26 -10.95 26.54
C LYS A 458 -1.97 -9.84 25.77
N ALA A 459 -3.24 -9.65 26.03
CA ALA A 459 -3.86 -8.35 25.88
C ALA A 459 -3.28 -7.48 27.03
N GLU A 460 -2.26 -6.70 26.75
CA GLU A 460 -1.87 -5.63 27.66
C GLU A 460 -2.90 -4.53 27.54
N GLY A 461 -3.57 -4.23 28.68
CA GLY A 461 -4.60 -3.24 28.87
C GLY A 461 -4.11 -1.78 28.72
#